data_84382576d86d9e4fec5018446394d450
#
_entry.id   84382576d86d9e4fec5018446394d450
#
_cell.length_a   1.000
_cell.length_b   1.000
_cell.length_c   1.000
_cell.angle_alpha   90.00
_cell.angle_beta   90.00
_cell.angle_gamma   90.00
#
_symmetry.space_group_name_H-M   'P 1'
#
loop_
_entity.id
_entity.type
_entity.pdbx_description
1 polymer ?
#
loop_
_entity_poly.entity_id
_entity_poly.type
_entity_poly.pdbx_seq_one_letter_code
_entity_poly.pdbx_strand_id
1 'polypeptide(L)'
;MKIKSLAIIAVSTVLLLAGISVTGANPIAFHEAAATADAAIAPAGPRRPQPQPRPTRVPPAPQVQAIRIQCGVGQVNNVDPIVMPGMPAMSHYHQFFGNRSTNERTTIASLLANRATTCNDRADSSAYWAPQLWQGSTAIAPRSITVLYAKTVTQRVVAHPAGLKLIAGDSKAVEAQDLSIVSWYCGNNVQNASATPQACARNQDLVGLIRFPECWNGKDLDSTNHKSHVTYAVNGVCAAGTVALPQLQLPLRYPA
;
A
#
# COMPACT_ATOMS: atom_id res chain seq x y z
N MET A 1 18.02 0.89 28.62
CA MET A 1 17.14 1.90 27.99
C MET A 1 15.78 1.23 27.77
N LYS A 2 14.76 1.58 28.57
CA LYS A 2 13.41 1.00 28.39
C LYS A 2 12.72 1.80 27.28
N ILE A 3 12.69 1.27 26.07
CA ILE A 3 11.93 1.83 24.97
C ILE A 3 10.60 1.12 24.96
N LYS A 4 9.52 1.87 25.13
CA LYS A 4 8.16 1.33 25.03
C LYS A 4 7.93 0.85 23.59
N SER A 5 7.45 -0.37 23.46
CA SER A 5 7.17 -1.00 22.16
C SER A 5 6.34 -0.10 21.27
N LEU A 6 6.75 -0.01 20.00
CA LEU A 6 6.17 0.86 18.98
C LEU A 6 5.15 0.05 18.18
N ALA A 7 3.89 0.41 18.25
CA ALA A 7 2.89 -0.04 17.30
C ALA A 7 2.57 1.08 16.33
N ILE A 8 2.22 0.75 15.13
CA ILE A 8 2.09 1.70 14.04
C ILE A 8 0.82 1.42 13.25
N ILE A 9 0.14 2.50 12.95
CA ILE A 9 -1.12 2.51 12.23
C ILE A 9 -0.96 3.42 11.03
N ALA A 10 -1.28 2.92 9.83
CA ALA A 10 -1.31 3.73 8.63
C ALA A 10 -2.64 3.57 7.89
N VAL A 11 -3.19 4.66 7.40
CA VAL A 11 -4.26 4.67 6.40
C VAL A 11 -3.62 4.94 5.05
N SER A 12 -3.70 3.99 4.13
CA SER A 12 -3.27 4.18 2.76
C SER A 12 -4.48 4.41 1.87
N THR A 13 -4.57 5.59 1.28
CA THR A 13 -5.55 5.92 0.24
C THR A 13 -4.77 6.19 -1.04
N VAL A 14 -4.53 5.17 -1.85
CA VAL A 14 -3.93 5.33 -3.18
C VAL A 14 -5.04 5.57 -4.19
N LEU A 15 -5.11 6.78 -4.72
CA LEU A 15 -5.95 7.11 -5.86
C LEU A 15 -5.08 7.04 -7.13
N LEU A 16 -4.98 5.88 -7.75
CA LEU A 16 -4.49 5.75 -9.12
C LEU A 16 -5.64 6.16 -10.06
N LEU A 17 -5.68 7.42 -10.45
CA LEU A 17 -6.50 7.89 -11.56
C LEU A 17 -5.84 7.44 -12.87
N ALA A 18 -6.10 6.20 -13.30
CA ALA A 18 -6.00 5.85 -14.70
C ALA A 18 -7.28 6.35 -15.38
N GLY A 19 -7.25 7.57 -15.88
CA GLY A 19 -8.29 8.11 -16.75
C GLY A 19 -8.27 7.37 -18.09
N ILE A 20 -9.11 6.37 -18.28
CA ILE A 20 -9.50 5.87 -19.58
C ILE A 20 -10.89 6.43 -19.86
N SER A 21 -10.93 7.53 -20.60
CA SER A 21 -12.16 8.00 -21.23
C SER A 21 -12.52 7.01 -22.33
N VAL A 22 -13.53 6.21 -22.13
CA VAL A 22 -14.21 5.48 -23.19
C VAL A 22 -15.37 6.33 -23.65
N THR A 23 -15.13 7.11 -24.70
CA THR A 23 -16.20 7.79 -25.43
C THR A 23 -16.74 6.85 -26.50
N GLY A 24 -18.06 6.69 -26.52
CA GLY A 24 -18.85 6.42 -27.70
C GLY A 24 -19.05 4.96 -28.09
N ALA A 25 -20.10 4.33 -27.56
CA ALA A 25 -20.77 3.23 -28.23
C ALA A 25 -21.96 3.81 -29.00
N ASN A 26 -21.85 3.89 -30.34
CA ASN A 26 -23.00 4.06 -31.25
C ASN A 26 -23.71 2.72 -31.38
N PRO A 27 -25.04 2.66 -31.29
CA PRO A 27 -25.80 1.47 -31.64
C PRO A 27 -25.83 1.26 -33.15
N ILE A 28 -25.30 0.14 -33.60
CA ILE A 28 -25.40 -0.28 -34.99
C ILE A 28 -26.77 -0.94 -35.18
N ALA A 29 -27.58 -0.29 -36.02
CA ALA A 29 -28.84 -0.84 -36.48
C ALA A 29 -28.59 -2.02 -37.41
N PHE A 30 -29.25 -3.14 -37.17
CA PHE A 30 -29.31 -4.26 -38.09
C PHE A 30 -30.26 -3.93 -39.22
N HIS A 31 -29.70 -3.81 -40.45
CA HIS A 31 -30.48 -3.92 -41.67
C HIS A 31 -30.36 -5.32 -42.21
N GLU A 32 -31.47 -6.00 -42.23
CA GLU A 32 -31.71 -7.25 -42.92
C GLU A 32 -31.79 -6.96 -44.45
N ALA A 33 -30.88 -7.53 -45.21
CA ALA A 33 -30.96 -7.54 -46.67
C ALA A 33 -30.85 -8.99 -47.14
N ALA A 34 -31.98 -9.54 -47.53
CA ALA A 34 -32.05 -10.79 -48.26
C ALA A 34 -31.60 -10.57 -49.72
N ALA A 35 -30.62 -11.30 -50.16
CA ALA A 35 -30.29 -11.43 -51.57
C ALA A 35 -29.97 -12.89 -51.88
N THR A 36 -30.90 -13.51 -52.59
CA THR A 36 -30.74 -14.80 -53.25
C THR A 36 -29.83 -14.63 -54.47
N ALA A 37 -28.74 -15.40 -54.54
CA ALA A 37 -28.01 -15.65 -55.77
C ALA A 37 -27.45 -17.08 -55.75
N ASP A 38 -28.09 -17.93 -56.54
CA ASP A 38 -27.60 -19.24 -56.92
C ASP A 38 -26.33 -19.05 -57.78
N ALA A 39 -25.18 -19.49 -57.28
CA ALA A 39 -23.95 -19.60 -58.03
C ALA A 39 -23.37 -20.99 -57.81
N ALA A 40 -23.34 -21.77 -58.91
CA ALA A 40 -22.81 -23.11 -58.96
C ALA A 40 -21.37 -23.17 -58.46
N ILE A 41 -21.15 -23.98 -57.45
CA ILE A 41 -19.83 -24.18 -56.77
C ILE A 41 -19.07 -25.25 -57.56
N ALA A 42 -17.98 -24.87 -58.24
CA ALA A 42 -17.01 -25.80 -58.78
C ALA A 42 -16.23 -26.49 -57.64
N PRO A 43 -15.85 -27.78 -57.73
CA PRO A 43 -15.15 -28.48 -56.65
C PRO A 43 -13.76 -27.89 -56.41
N ALA A 44 -13.54 -27.38 -55.22
CA ALA A 44 -12.25 -26.84 -54.80
C ALA A 44 -11.26 -27.99 -54.55
N GLY A 45 -10.14 -27.99 -55.23
CA GLY A 45 -9.03 -28.93 -54.99
C GLY A 45 -8.46 -28.79 -53.57
N PRO A 46 -7.66 -29.77 -53.09
CA PRO A 46 -7.15 -29.78 -51.74
C PRO A 46 -6.29 -28.56 -51.45
N ARG A 47 -6.78 -27.70 -50.57
CA ARG A 47 -6.02 -26.53 -50.10
C ARG A 47 -4.85 -27.00 -49.24
N ARG A 48 -3.65 -26.58 -49.61
CA ARG A 48 -2.47 -26.72 -48.72
C ARG A 48 -2.77 -26.06 -47.37
N PRO A 49 -2.42 -26.72 -46.25
CA PRO A 49 -2.55 -26.07 -44.94
C PRO A 49 -1.72 -24.79 -44.93
N GLN A 50 -2.36 -23.67 -44.67
CA GLN A 50 -1.63 -22.42 -44.41
C GLN A 50 -0.91 -22.51 -43.07
N PRO A 51 0.36 -22.08 -42.99
CA PRO A 51 1.04 -22.01 -41.70
C PRO A 51 0.25 -21.12 -40.78
N GLN A 52 -0.17 -21.65 -39.62
CA GLN A 52 -0.81 -20.84 -38.58
C GLN A 52 0.19 -19.77 -38.09
N PRO A 53 -0.22 -18.52 -37.95
CA PRO A 53 0.64 -17.50 -37.41
C PRO A 53 1.05 -17.94 -36.01
N ARG A 54 2.37 -17.98 -35.77
CA ARG A 54 2.94 -18.30 -34.47
C ARG A 54 2.38 -17.28 -33.48
N PRO A 55 1.82 -17.72 -32.32
CA PRO A 55 1.32 -16.78 -31.32
C PRO A 55 2.45 -15.83 -30.95
N THR A 56 2.28 -14.56 -31.21
CA THR A 56 3.19 -13.51 -30.77
C THR A 56 3.14 -13.48 -29.24
N ARG A 57 4.23 -13.92 -28.62
CA ARG A 57 4.40 -13.83 -27.18
C ARG A 57 4.42 -12.36 -26.81
N VAL A 58 3.30 -11.87 -26.26
CA VAL A 58 3.24 -10.52 -25.66
C VAL A 58 4.31 -10.49 -24.57
N PRO A 59 5.29 -9.56 -24.63
CA PRO A 59 6.27 -9.43 -23.57
C PRO A 59 5.51 -9.26 -22.24
N PRO A 60 5.94 -9.93 -21.15
CA PRO A 60 5.34 -9.67 -19.84
C PRO A 60 5.50 -8.18 -19.54
N ALA A 61 4.41 -7.55 -19.07
CA ALA A 61 4.44 -6.16 -18.63
C ALA A 61 5.57 -5.98 -17.60
N PRO A 62 6.34 -4.87 -17.66
CA PRO A 62 7.41 -4.64 -16.71
C PRO A 62 6.88 -4.77 -15.29
N GLN A 63 7.46 -5.71 -14.53
CA GLN A 63 7.09 -5.94 -13.14
C GLN A 63 7.68 -4.80 -12.31
N VAL A 64 6.88 -3.79 -12.00
CA VAL A 64 7.26 -2.78 -11.00
C VAL A 64 7.36 -3.49 -9.67
N GLN A 65 8.58 -3.75 -9.21
CA GLN A 65 8.80 -4.47 -7.95
C GLN A 65 8.51 -3.60 -6.73
N ALA A 66 8.63 -2.28 -6.85
CA ALA A 66 8.34 -1.35 -5.77
C ALA A 66 8.08 0.08 -6.28
N ILE A 67 7.10 0.75 -5.65
CA ILE A 67 6.89 2.20 -5.78
C ILE A 67 7.42 2.84 -4.49
N ARG A 68 8.22 3.92 -4.64
CA ARG A 68 8.84 4.66 -3.52
C ARG A 68 8.39 6.10 -3.54
N ILE A 69 7.84 6.56 -2.43
CA ILE A 69 7.39 7.93 -2.23
C ILE A 69 8.09 8.46 -0.97
N GLN A 70 8.70 9.65 -1.04
CA GLN A 70 9.32 10.30 0.10
C GLN A 70 8.35 11.30 0.69
N CYS A 71 8.10 11.21 2.00
CA CYS A 71 7.23 12.15 2.71
C CYS A 71 8.00 12.78 3.87
N GLY A 72 7.89 14.10 3.99
CA GLY A 72 8.35 14.83 5.16
C GLY A 72 7.41 14.66 6.34
N VAL A 73 7.87 15.03 7.53
CA VAL A 73 7.03 15.09 8.73
C VAL A 73 5.98 16.17 8.56
N GLY A 74 4.73 15.83 8.80
CA GLY A 74 3.60 16.76 8.81
C GLY A 74 3.39 17.32 10.22
N GLN A 75 2.38 16.81 10.91
CA GLN A 75 2.03 17.21 12.28
C GLN A 75 2.36 16.11 13.29
N VAL A 76 2.46 16.50 14.55
CA VAL A 76 2.47 15.58 15.69
C VAL A 76 1.20 15.82 16.48
N ASN A 77 0.43 14.77 16.75
CA ASN A 77 -0.83 14.86 17.45
C ASN A 77 -1.14 13.53 18.18
N ASN A 78 -2.00 13.58 19.19
CA ASN A 78 -2.44 12.42 19.95
C ASN A 78 -3.84 11.95 19.52
N VAL A 79 -4.03 11.81 18.21
CA VAL A 79 -5.25 11.31 17.56
C VAL A 79 -4.96 10.04 16.79
N ASP A 80 -5.98 9.23 16.59
CA ASP A 80 -5.95 8.02 15.78
C ASP A 80 -7.27 7.85 15.03
N PRO A 81 -7.32 8.22 13.74
CA PRO A 81 -8.56 8.16 12.98
C PRO A 81 -9.04 6.74 12.63
N ILE A 82 -8.24 5.71 12.91
CA ILE A 82 -8.68 4.31 12.73
C ILE A 82 -9.19 3.73 14.05
N VAL A 83 -8.33 3.74 15.08
CA VAL A 83 -8.62 3.02 16.33
C VAL A 83 -9.51 3.83 17.27
N MET A 84 -9.43 5.17 17.21
CA MET A 84 -10.18 6.09 18.06
C MET A 84 -10.81 7.23 17.25
N PRO A 85 -11.66 6.90 16.25
CA PRO A 85 -12.27 7.90 15.39
C PRO A 85 -13.17 8.84 16.21
N GLY A 86 -13.05 10.14 15.96
CA GLY A 86 -13.83 11.17 16.65
C GLY A 86 -13.41 11.46 18.08
N MET A 87 -12.35 10.82 18.59
CA MET A 87 -11.88 10.96 19.95
C MET A 87 -10.55 11.73 20.01
N PRO A 88 -10.56 13.06 20.14
CA PRO A 88 -9.34 13.85 20.26
C PRO A 88 -8.64 13.52 21.59
N ALA A 89 -7.30 13.57 21.57
CA ALA A 89 -6.43 13.38 22.74
C ALA A 89 -6.56 12.01 23.48
N MET A 90 -7.19 11.02 22.84
CA MET A 90 -7.38 9.68 23.44
C MET A 90 -6.31 8.67 23.01
N SER A 91 -5.48 9.02 22.05
CA SER A 91 -4.38 8.19 21.57
C SER A 91 -3.04 8.62 22.20
N HIS A 92 -2.01 7.78 22.07
CA HIS A 92 -0.63 8.24 22.28
C HIS A 92 -0.24 9.19 21.13
N TYR A 93 0.87 9.94 21.32
CA TYR A 93 1.33 10.84 20.26
C TYR A 93 1.77 10.07 19.02
N HIS A 94 1.30 10.53 17.87
CA HIS A 94 1.70 10.07 16.55
C HIS A 94 2.38 11.18 15.76
N GLN A 95 3.33 10.77 14.93
CA GLN A 95 3.87 11.60 13.86
C GLN A 95 3.13 11.25 12.58
N PHE A 96 2.58 12.28 11.94
CA PHE A 96 1.81 12.15 10.70
C PHE A 96 2.64 12.55 9.49
N PHE A 97 2.39 11.86 8.39
CA PHE A 97 3.02 12.06 7.09
C PHE A 97 1.95 11.97 6.00
N GLY A 98 2.27 12.42 4.81
CA GLY A 98 1.30 12.44 3.71
C GLY A 98 0.28 13.54 3.89
N ASN A 99 -0.99 13.22 3.91
CA ASN A 99 -2.07 14.19 3.93
C ASN A 99 -1.98 15.13 5.15
N ARG A 100 -2.03 16.45 4.90
CA ARG A 100 -1.86 17.48 5.93
C ARG A 100 -3.11 17.78 6.74
N SER A 101 -4.28 17.28 6.32
CA SER A 101 -5.55 17.54 7.01
C SER A 101 -5.95 16.43 7.98
N THR A 102 -5.07 15.46 8.21
CA THR A 102 -5.36 14.29 9.05
C THR A 102 -5.63 14.68 10.50
N ASN A 103 -6.77 14.23 11.04
CA ASN A 103 -7.19 14.43 12.43
C ASN A 103 -8.08 13.26 12.87
N GLU A 104 -8.66 13.30 14.08
CA GLU A 104 -9.51 12.25 14.63
C GLU A 104 -10.79 11.97 13.82
N ARG A 105 -11.24 12.91 12.97
CA ARG A 105 -12.44 12.81 12.12
C ARG A 105 -12.11 12.49 10.67
N THR A 106 -10.88 12.13 10.39
CA THR A 106 -10.44 11.85 9.02
C THR A 106 -11.22 10.69 8.41
N THR A 107 -11.75 10.95 7.22
CA THR A 107 -12.45 9.98 6.36
C THR A 107 -11.83 10.00 4.97
N ILE A 108 -12.16 9.01 4.13
CA ILE A 108 -11.76 9.05 2.72
C ILE A 108 -12.25 10.32 2.02
N ALA A 109 -13.48 10.76 2.31
CA ALA A 109 -14.03 11.98 1.73
C ALA A 109 -13.24 13.23 2.14
N SER A 110 -12.83 13.35 3.41
CA SER A 110 -12.02 14.49 3.87
C SER A 110 -10.61 14.49 3.28
N LEU A 111 -9.98 13.31 3.10
CA LEU A 111 -8.68 13.19 2.44
C LEU A 111 -8.75 13.59 0.96
N LEU A 112 -9.82 13.20 0.26
CA LEU A 112 -10.02 13.57 -1.15
C LEU A 112 -10.37 15.05 -1.33
N ALA A 113 -11.09 15.65 -0.37
CA ALA A 113 -11.40 17.07 -0.38
C ALA A 113 -10.16 17.96 -0.11
N ASN A 114 -9.21 17.46 0.70
CA ASN A 114 -8.00 18.18 1.10
C ASN A 114 -6.77 17.36 0.72
N ARG A 115 -6.32 17.50 -0.53
CA ARG A 115 -5.24 16.68 -1.09
C ARG A 115 -3.83 17.22 -0.83
N ALA A 116 -3.68 18.26 -0.01
CA ALA A 116 -2.37 18.77 0.37
C ALA A 116 -1.57 17.68 1.10
N THR A 117 -0.36 17.38 0.62
CA THR A 117 0.48 16.31 1.12
C THR A 117 1.90 16.79 1.45
N THR A 118 2.58 16.10 2.36
CA THR A 118 4.01 16.28 2.64
C THR A 118 4.88 15.42 1.72
N CYS A 119 4.27 14.58 0.88
CA CYS A 119 4.97 13.67 -0.02
C CYS A 119 5.45 14.38 -1.29
N ASN A 120 6.54 13.87 -1.85
CA ASN A 120 7.08 14.37 -3.13
C ASN A 120 6.17 13.99 -4.32
N ASP A 121 5.43 12.89 -4.22
CA ASP A 121 4.35 12.58 -5.16
C ASP A 121 3.06 13.27 -4.73
N ARG A 122 2.63 14.26 -5.52
CA ARG A 122 1.42 15.06 -5.25
C ARG A 122 0.12 14.28 -5.48
N ALA A 123 0.17 13.15 -6.17
CA ALA A 123 -0.96 12.25 -6.34
C ALA A 123 -1.25 11.44 -5.08
N ASP A 124 -0.25 11.25 -4.22
CA ASP A 124 -0.41 10.57 -2.93
C ASP A 124 -1.04 11.51 -1.89
N SER A 125 -2.33 11.38 -1.71
CA SER A 125 -3.10 12.07 -0.67
C SER A 125 -3.45 11.18 0.52
N SER A 126 -2.77 10.06 0.66
CA SER A 126 -2.93 9.14 1.79
C SER A 126 -2.43 9.76 3.10
N ALA A 127 -2.99 9.31 4.21
CA ALA A 127 -2.52 9.65 5.53
C ALA A 127 -1.71 8.48 6.11
N TYR A 128 -0.53 8.77 6.61
CA TYR A 128 0.36 7.81 7.26
C TYR A 128 0.71 8.33 8.64
N TRP A 129 0.82 7.46 9.64
CA TRP A 129 1.29 7.86 10.96
C TRP A 129 1.98 6.71 11.68
N ALA A 130 2.84 7.10 12.59
CA ALA A 130 3.57 6.20 13.46
C ALA A 130 3.61 6.80 14.87
N PRO A 131 3.65 5.99 15.93
CA PRO A 131 3.88 6.49 17.28
C PRO A 131 5.15 7.33 17.36
N GLN A 132 5.10 8.38 18.16
CA GLN A 132 6.25 9.21 18.49
C GLN A 132 7.33 8.37 19.18
N LEU A 133 8.55 8.37 18.65
CA LEU A 133 9.71 7.77 19.32
C LEU A 133 10.17 8.68 20.47
N TRP A 134 10.51 8.08 21.60
CA TRP A 134 10.99 8.78 22.79
C TRP A 134 12.31 8.19 23.28
N GLN A 135 13.23 9.05 23.65
CA GLN A 135 14.43 8.70 24.40
C GLN A 135 14.35 9.36 25.78
N GLY A 136 14.00 8.58 26.78
CA GLY A 136 13.62 9.16 28.09
C GLY A 136 12.37 10.03 27.96
N SER A 137 12.47 11.32 28.27
CA SER A 137 11.43 12.34 28.10
C SER A 137 11.56 13.14 26.80
N THR A 138 12.58 12.87 25.98
CA THR A 138 12.85 13.62 24.75
C THR A 138 12.17 12.95 23.57
N ALA A 139 11.32 13.68 22.86
CA ALA A 139 10.72 13.24 21.62
C ALA A 139 11.76 13.25 20.49
N ILE A 140 11.90 12.14 19.75
CA ILE A 140 12.80 12.02 18.61
C ILE A 140 11.96 12.01 17.34
N ALA A 141 12.09 13.06 16.54
CA ALA A 141 11.42 13.15 15.25
C ALA A 141 12.24 12.42 14.17
N PRO A 142 11.63 11.65 13.27
CA PRO A 142 12.32 11.15 12.11
C PRO A 142 12.61 12.30 11.14
N ARG A 143 13.66 12.20 10.35
CA ARG A 143 13.98 13.15 9.27
C ARG A 143 12.97 13.07 8.14
N SER A 144 12.53 11.84 7.84
CA SER A 144 11.59 11.53 6.76
C SER A 144 11.08 10.11 6.90
N ILE A 145 10.03 9.79 6.14
CA ILE A 145 9.67 8.41 5.85
C ILE A 145 9.77 8.14 4.35
N THR A 146 10.05 6.90 4.01
CA THR A 146 9.78 6.37 2.67
C THR A 146 8.50 5.55 2.74
N VAL A 147 7.51 5.92 1.95
CA VAL A 147 6.34 5.05 1.71
C VAL A 147 6.73 4.11 0.58
N LEU A 148 6.79 2.83 0.86
CA LEU A 148 7.20 1.81 -0.09
C LEU A 148 6.07 0.82 -0.30
N TYR A 149 5.62 0.69 -1.55
CA TYR A 149 4.69 -0.36 -1.98
C TYR A 149 5.47 -1.41 -2.74
N ALA A 150 5.74 -2.54 -2.10
CA ALA A 150 6.59 -3.61 -2.63
C ALA A 150 5.78 -4.86 -2.99
N LYS A 151 6.09 -5.48 -4.13
CA LYS A 151 5.57 -6.82 -4.41
C LYS A 151 6.40 -7.84 -3.63
N THR A 152 5.82 -8.37 -2.56
CA THR A 152 6.45 -9.36 -1.65
C THR A 152 5.89 -10.77 -1.82
N VAL A 153 4.82 -10.90 -2.61
CA VAL A 153 4.13 -12.18 -2.85
C VAL A 153 4.30 -12.68 -4.29
N THR A 154 4.13 -13.97 -4.50
CA THR A 154 4.24 -14.60 -5.82
C THR A 154 3.03 -14.32 -6.70
N GLN A 155 1.84 -14.11 -6.09
CA GLN A 155 0.61 -13.81 -6.80
C GLN A 155 0.70 -12.45 -7.53
N ARG A 156 -0.21 -12.26 -8.49
CA ARG A 156 -0.43 -10.94 -9.08
C ARG A 156 -1.03 -10.02 -8.03
N VAL A 157 -0.40 -8.87 -7.82
CA VAL A 157 -0.93 -7.82 -6.95
C VAL A 157 -1.86 -6.89 -7.71
N VAL A 158 -2.85 -6.35 -7.02
CA VAL A 158 -3.72 -5.26 -7.50
C VAL A 158 -3.51 -4.01 -6.64
N ALA A 159 -3.92 -2.85 -7.12
CA ALA A 159 -3.83 -1.61 -6.36
C ALA A 159 -4.66 -1.70 -5.08
N HIS A 160 -4.22 -0.99 -4.02
CA HIS A 160 -5.02 -0.83 -2.81
C HIS A 160 -6.35 -0.18 -3.16
N PRO A 161 -7.49 -0.69 -2.66
CA PRO A 161 -8.76 -0.01 -2.83
C PRO A 161 -8.76 1.31 -2.06
N ALA A 162 -9.41 2.32 -2.63
CA ALA A 162 -9.53 3.62 -1.97
C ALA A 162 -10.26 3.50 -0.62
N GLY A 163 -9.67 4.05 0.42
CA GLY A 163 -10.21 4.00 1.78
C GLY A 163 -9.83 2.76 2.60
N LEU A 164 -9.01 1.85 2.05
CA LEU A 164 -8.50 0.72 2.83
C LEU A 164 -7.71 1.23 4.04
N LYS A 165 -8.07 0.76 5.21
CA LYS A 165 -7.40 1.03 6.47
C LYS A 165 -6.47 -0.12 6.82
N LEU A 166 -5.23 0.20 7.15
CA LEU A 166 -4.22 -0.80 7.50
C LEU A 166 -3.60 -0.47 8.87
N ILE A 167 -3.48 -1.49 9.70
CA ILE A 167 -2.76 -1.44 10.97
C ILE A 167 -1.66 -2.49 10.96
N ALA A 168 -0.47 -2.14 11.44
CA ALA A 168 0.63 -3.07 11.62
C ALA A 168 1.16 -3.01 13.06
N GLY A 169 1.53 -4.16 13.58
CA GLY A 169 2.06 -4.30 14.93
C GLY A 169 0.99 -4.20 16.03
N ASP A 170 1.47 -4.14 17.27
CA ASP A 170 0.66 -3.99 18.48
C ASP A 170 1.22 -2.85 19.37
N SER A 171 0.42 -1.79 19.57
CA SER A 171 0.79 -0.64 20.40
C SER A 171 0.87 -0.97 21.89
N LYS A 172 0.27 -2.07 22.31
CA LYS A 172 0.24 -2.55 23.68
C LYS A 172 1.26 -3.66 23.94
N ALA A 173 2.05 -4.05 22.93
CA ALA A 173 3.04 -5.09 23.09
C ALA A 173 4.04 -4.73 24.20
N VAL A 174 4.20 -5.62 25.15
CA VAL A 174 5.20 -5.53 26.23
C VAL A 174 6.45 -6.34 25.90
N GLU A 175 6.34 -7.26 24.94
CA GLU A 175 7.42 -8.09 24.40
C GLU A 175 7.83 -7.63 23.01
N ALA A 176 8.98 -8.13 22.57
CA ALA A 176 9.47 -7.88 21.22
C ALA A 176 8.48 -8.41 20.16
N GLN A 177 8.19 -7.60 19.17
CA GLN A 177 7.32 -7.99 18.07
C GLN A 177 8.12 -8.75 16.98
N ASP A 178 7.39 -9.47 16.12
CA ASP A 178 7.98 -10.18 14.99
C ASP A 178 8.77 -9.22 14.08
N LEU A 179 10.02 -9.59 13.79
CA LEU A 179 10.91 -8.81 12.92
C LEU A 179 10.38 -8.66 11.49
N SER A 180 9.50 -9.55 11.06
CA SER A 180 8.82 -9.42 9.77
C SER A 180 7.77 -8.31 9.75
N ILE A 181 7.33 -7.83 10.91
CA ILE A 181 6.34 -6.77 11.08
C ILE A 181 7.03 -5.47 11.49
N VAL A 182 7.76 -5.48 12.62
CA VAL A 182 8.47 -4.30 13.15
C VAL A 182 9.93 -4.65 13.37
N SER A 183 10.83 -3.90 12.76
CA SER A 183 12.26 -4.13 12.91
C SER A 183 13.05 -2.83 12.93
N TRP A 184 14.24 -2.85 13.57
CA TRP A 184 15.13 -1.71 13.73
C TRP A 184 16.51 -2.05 13.18
N TYR A 185 17.12 -1.13 12.42
CA TYR A 185 18.47 -1.31 11.89
C TYR A 185 19.15 0.03 11.67
N CYS A 186 20.47 0.01 11.44
CA CYS A 186 21.27 1.21 11.17
C CYS A 186 21.53 1.41 9.68
N GLY A 187 21.37 2.63 9.22
CA GLY A 187 21.66 3.01 7.84
C GLY A 187 20.76 2.28 6.81
N ASN A 188 21.37 1.42 6.00
CA ASN A 188 20.67 0.58 5.02
C ASN A 188 20.84 -0.93 5.29
N ASN A 189 21.38 -1.29 6.46
CA ASN A 189 21.72 -2.67 6.77
C ASN A 189 20.56 -3.41 7.43
N VAL A 190 19.51 -3.72 6.64
CA VAL A 190 18.32 -4.46 7.09
C VAL A 190 18.66 -5.90 7.52
N GLN A 191 19.78 -6.45 7.09
CA GLN A 191 20.23 -7.80 7.48
C GLN A 191 20.57 -7.89 8.97
N ASN A 192 21.00 -6.80 9.57
CA ASN A 192 21.29 -6.69 11.01
C ASN A 192 20.12 -6.07 11.79
N ALA A 193 18.89 -6.39 11.39
CA ALA A 193 17.70 -5.89 12.06
C ALA A 193 17.54 -6.51 13.45
N SER A 194 17.07 -5.70 14.40
CA SER A 194 16.74 -6.09 15.77
C SER A 194 15.28 -5.78 16.09
N ALA A 195 14.75 -6.42 17.11
CA ALA A 195 13.39 -6.19 17.57
C ALA A 195 13.25 -4.87 18.38
N THR A 196 14.37 -4.30 18.82
CA THR A 196 14.41 -3.05 19.58
C THR A 196 15.35 -2.07 18.94
N PRO A 197 15.15 -0.74 19.11
CA PRO A 197 16.09 0.26 18.66
C PRO A 197 17.48 0.04 19.23
N GLN A 198 18.49 0.20 18.39
CA GLN A 198 19.90 0.00 18.72
C GLN A 198 20.68 1.31 18.53
N ALA A 199 21.85 1.38 19.16
CA ALA A 199 22.76 2.49 18.94
C ALA A 199 23.41 2.35 17.54
N CYS A 200 23.33 3.41 16.75
CA CYS A 200 23.96 3.47 15.44
C CYS A 200 25.28 4.27 15.47
N ALA A 201 26.16 4.03 14.50
CA ALA A 201 27.33 4.86 14.30
C ALA A 201 26.90 6.31 13.98
N ARG A 202 27.74 7.31 14.29
CA ARG A 202 27.42 8.74 14.17
C ARG A 202 26.96 9.21 12.79
N ASN A 203 27.28 8.46 11.75
CA ASN A 203 26.91 8.78 10.36
C ASN A 203 25.79 7.89 9.81
N GLN A 204 25.11 7.14 10.66
CA GLN A 204 24.08 6.21 10.26
C GLN A 204 22.77 6.52 11.00
N ASP A 205 21.71 6.82 10.24
CA ASP A 205 20.39 6.95 10.84
C ASP A 205 19.94 5.62 11.46
N LEU A 206 19.22 5.71 12.58
CA LEU A 206 18.42 4.60 13.07
C LEU A 206 17.17 4.50 12.21
N VAL A 207 16.87 3.31 11.70
CA VAL A 207 15.67 3.07 10.88
C VAL A 207 14.72 2.15 11.62
N GLY A 208 13.51 2.63 11.87
CA GLY A 208 12.37 1.82 12.29
C GLY A 208 11.57 1.41 11.06
N LEU A 209 11.54 0.14 10.73
CA LEU A 209 10.82 -0.38 9.58
C LEU A 209 9.56 -1.10 10.02
N ILE A 210 8.44 -0.73 9.39
CA ILE A 210 7.15 -1.32 9.63
C ILE A 210 6.61 -1.87 8.34
N ARG A 211 6.12 -3.10 8.39
CA ARG A 211 5.49 -3.80 7.27
C ARG A 211 4.05 -4.07 7.60
N PHE A 212 3.18 -3.74 6.65
CA PHE A 212 1.73 -3.92 6.78
C PHE A 212 1.28 -5.22 6.11
N PRO A 213 0.14 -5.77 6.54
CA PRO A 213 -0.42 -6.95 5.88
C PRO A 213 -0.81 -6.63 4.43
N GLU A 214 -0.58 -7.59 3.53
CA GLU A 214 -0.74 -7.44 2.09
C GLU A 214 -1.79 -8.38 1.46
N CYS A 215 -2.43 -9.23 2.25
CA CYS A 215 -3.47 -10.14 1.78
C CYS A 215 -4.83 -9.65 2.26
N TRP A 216 -5.60 -9.00 1.36
CA TRP A 216 -6.89 -8.41 1.66
C TRP A 216 -8.03 -9.41 1.40
N ASN A 217 -9.10 -9.38 2.20
CA ASN A 217 -10.27 -10.26 2.02
C ASN A 217 -11.11 -9.95 0.76
N GLY A 218 -10.71 -8.95 -0.03
CA GLY A 218 -11.35 -8.60 -1.30
C GLY A 218 -12.69 -7.86 -1.16
N LYS A 219 -13.10 -7.49 0.05
CA LYS A 219 -14.42 -6.94 0.33
C LYS A 219 -14.40 -5.73 1.27
N ASP A 220 -13.89 -5.88 2.47
CA ASP A 220 -14.05 -4.90 3.54
C ASP A 220 -12.86 -3.92 3.56
N LEU A 221 -13.14 -2.62 3.62
CA LEU A 221 -12.10 -1.58 3.73
C LEU A 221 -11.61 -1.40 5.18
N ASP A 222 -12.34 -1.96 6.13
CA ASP A 222 -12.07 -1.95 7.57
C ASP A 222 -12.81 -3.14 8.20
N SER A 223 -12.50 -3.45 9.45
CA SER A 223 -13.19 -4.47 10.25
C SER A 223 -13.32 -3.99 11.70
N THR A 224 -14.19 -4.62 12.49
CA THR A 224 -14.45 -4.21 13.89
C THR A 224 -13.18 -4.12 14.74
N ASN A 225 -12.19 -4.97 14.48
CA ASN A 225 -10.88 -4.96 15.16
C ASN A 225 -9.80 -4.25 14.33
N HIS A 226 -10.14 -3.63 13.21
CA HIS A 226 -9.26 -2.95 12.27
C HIS A 226 -8.13 -3.81 11.69
N LYS A 227 -8.20 -5.14 11.82
CA LYS A 227 -7.14 -6.08 11.42
C LYS A 227 -7.65 -7.26 10.59
N SER A 228 -8.84 -7.83 10.89
CA SER A 228 -9.28 -9.10 10.32
C SER A 228 -9.66 -9.07 8.84
N HIS A 229 -9.76 -7.88 8.23
CA HIS A 229 -9.98 -7.72 6.78
C HIS A 229 -8.71 -7.89 5.94
N VAL A 230 -7.54 -7.94 6.60
CA VAL A 230 -6.22 -8.13 5.97
C VAL A 230 -5.37 -9.09 6.78
N THR A 231 -4.47 -9.82 6.12
CA THR A 231 -3.53 -10.74 6.76
C THR A 231 -2.15 -10.65 6.10
N TYR A 232 -1.12 -11.13 6.78
CA TYR A 232 0.21 -11.28 6.19
C TYR A 232 0.25 -12.53 5.32
N ALA A 233 1.04 -12.48 4.25
CA ALA A 233 1.35 -13.66 3.45
C ALA A 233 2.19 -14.66 4.26
N VAL A 234 1.98 -15.95 4.01
CA VAL A 234 2.80 -17.02 4.56
C VAL A 234 3.72 -17.52 3.47
N ASN A 235 5.03 -17.48 3.69
CA ASN A 235 6.04 -17.88 2.69
C ASN A 235 5.87 -17.18 1.32
N GLY A 236 5.49 -15.89 1.34
CA GLY A 236 5.27 -15.11 0.13
C GLY A 236 4.01 -15.49 -0.65
N VAL A 237 3.02 -16.10 0.00
CA VAL A 237 1.75 -16.51 -0.63
C VAL A 237 0.59 -16.05 0.23
N CYS A 238 -0.35 -15.33 -0.37
CA CYS A 238 -1.63 -15.01 0.25
C CYS A 238 -2.57 -16.23 0.24
N ALA A 239 -3.33 -16.41 1.32
CA ALA A 239 -4.27 -17.51 1.45
C ALA A 239 -5.34 -17.50 0.34
N ALA A 240 -5.89 -18.69 0.04
CA ALA A 240 -6.98 -18.80 -0.93
C ALA A 240 -8.19 -17.94 -0.51
N GLY A 241 -8.82 -17.29 -1.48
CA GLY A 241 -9.95 -16.38 -1.23
C GLY A 241 -9.55 -14.96 -0.82
N THR A 242 -8.25 -14.66 -0.72
CA THR A 242 -7.77 -13.29 -0.50
C THR A 242 -7.20 -12.67 -1.78
N VAL A 243 -7.12 -11.36 -1.81
CA VAL A 243 -6.57 -10.55 -2.90
C VAL A 243 -5.20 -10.03 -2.48
N ALA A 244 -4.18 -10.33 -3.27
CA ALA A 244 -2.82 -9.87 -3.00
C ALA A 244 -2.67 -8.38 -3.37
N LEU A 245 -2.16 -7.59 -2.43
CA LEU A 245 -1.84 -6.17 -2.58
C LEU A 245 -0.31 -5.99 -2.54
N PRO A 246 0.23 -4.89 -3.08
CA PRO A 246 1.60 -4.51 -2.76
C PRO A 246 1.73 -4.28 -1.25
N GLN A 247 2.72 -4.88 -0.61
CA GLN A 247 2.96 -4.65 0.82
C GLN A 247 3.37 -3.20 1.06
N LEU A 248 2.60 -2.50 1.88
CA LEU A 248 3.00 -1.20 2.39
C LEU A 248 4.11 -1.37 3.43
N GLN A 249 5.20 -0.64 3.26
CA GLN A 249 6.32 -0.61 4.19
C GLN A 249 6.69 0.84 4.50
N LEU A 250 6.93 1.14 5.75
CA LEU A 250 7.30 2.47 6.22
C LEU A 250 8.65 2.43 6.96
N PRO A 251 9.80 2.60 6.29
CA PRO A 251 11.06 2.90 6.95
C PRO A 251 11.07 4.37 7.41
N LEU A 252 11.06 4.57 8.72
CA LEU A 252 11.22 5.85 9.40
C LEU A 252 12.69 6.04 9.75
N ARG A 253 13.29 7.14 9.27
CA ARG A 253 14.71 7.44 9.49
C ARG A 253 14.87 8.48 10.61
N TYR A 254 15.49 8.07 11.69
CA TYR A 254 15.77 8.92 12.84
C TYR A 254 17.25 9.35 12.84
N PRO A 255 17.58 10.59 13.22
CA PRO A 255 18.97 11.02 13.32
C PRO A 255 19.74 10.17 14.34
N ALA A 256 21.04 9.89 14.06
CA ALA A 256 21.95 9.20 14.97
C ALA A 256 22.26 10.10 16.18
#